data_e529a65cf11072efd117a03a7f58a9ce
#
_entry.id   e529a65cf11072efd117a03a7f58a9ce
#
_cell.length_a   1.000
_cell.length_b   1.000
_cell.length_c   1.000
_cell.angle_alpha   90.00
_cell.angle_beta   90.00
_cell.angle_gamma   90.00
#
_symmetry.space_group_name_H-M   'P 1'
#
loop_
_entity.id
_entity.type
_entity.pdbx_description
1 polymer ?
#
loop_
_entity_poly.entity_id
_entity_poly.type
_entity_poly.pdbx_seq_one_letter_code
_entity_poly.pdbx_strand_id
1 'polypeptide(L)'
;MKTMISPSLLSANFIDLKSDIEMINKSEADWLHLDVMDGVFVPNISFGFPVLEAVSKVCTKPLDVHFMIQHPENYIEQTAKLGAMMMNVHYEACTHLHRTIQQIHAAGMKAGVTLNPSTPVCVLEDIICDVDMVLLMSVNPGFGGQKFIENTIKKVSRLRQLIKESGSQALIEVDGGVQAETAPRLVKAGVNVLVSGSYVFKSTDPYATIHALKELH
;
A
#
# COMPACT_ATOMS: atom_id res chain seq x y z
N MET A 1 1.71 4.90 -18.47
CA MET A 1 2.60 5.00 -17.27
C MET A 1 3.01 3.59 -16.91
N LYS A 2 4.27 3.32 -16.56
CA LYS A 2 4.69 1.94 -16.23
C LYS A 2 4.07 1.53 -14.89
N THR A 3 3.52 0.31 -14.83
CA THR A 3 2.94 -0.26 -13.60
C THR A 3 4.04 -0.54 -12.57
N MET A 4 3.84 -0.16 -11.32
CA MET A 4 4.74 -0.43 -10.21
C MET A 4 4.18 -1.57 -9.35
N ILE A 5 5.09 -2.40 -8.81
CA ILE A 5 4.74 -3.58 -8.01
C ILE A 5 5.32 -3.42 -6.61
N SER A 6 4.46 -3.54 -5.61
CA SER A 6 4.78 -3.49 -4.18
C SER A 6 4.31 -4.79 -3.50
N PRO A 7 5.16 -5.85 -3.44
CA PRO A 7 4.78 -7.09 -2.75
C PRO A 7 4.54 -6.85 -1.26
N SER A 8 3.42 -7.40 -0.72
CA SER A 8 3.09 -7.27 0.70
C SER A 8 3.77 -8.34 1.54
N LEU A 9 4.61 -7.91 2.48
CA LEU A 9 5.34 -8.76 3.42
C LEU A 9 4.40 -9.58 4.34
N LEU A 10 3.15 -9.18 4.49
CA LEU A 10 2.15 -9.91 5.28
C LEU A 10 1.96 -11.36 4.80
N SER A 11 2.26 -11.65 3.53
CA SER A 11 2.15 -12.98 2.93
C SER A 11 3.45 -13.77 2.87
N ALA A 12 4.55 -13.20 3.39
CA ALA A 12 5.86 -13.83 3.41
C ALA A 12 5.97 -14.97 4.44
N ASN A 13 7.04 -15.74 4.37
CA ASN A 13 7.37 -16.75 5.36
C ASN A 13 8.01 -16.11 6.60
N PHE A 14 7.22 -15.90 7.66
CA PHE A 14 7.70 -15.26 8.90
C PHE A 14 8.78 -16.08 9.64
N ILE A 15 8.96 -17.36 9.34
CA ILE A 15 10.06 -18.16 9.90
C ILE A 15 11.38 -17.84 9.21
N ASP A 16 11.33 -17.38 7.95
CA ASP A 16 12.52 -17.03 7.15
C ASP A 16 12.26 -15.75 6.31
N LEU A 17 11.92 -14.65 7.00
CA LEU A 17 11.67 -13.35 6.36
C LEU A 17 12.88 -12.86 5.54
N LYS A 18 14.10 -13.18 6.00
CA LYS A 18 15.31 -12.71 5.34
C LYS A 18 15.39 -13.22 3.90
N SER A 19 15.15 -14.53 3.68
CA SER A 19 15.15 -15.12 2.34
C SER A 19 14.11 -14.47 1.42
N ASP A 20 12.91 -14.21 1.93
CA ASP A 20 11.86 -13.57 1.15
C ASP A 20 12.20 -12.11 0.80
N ILE A 21 12.80 -11.35 1.74
CA ILE A 21 13.26 -9.99 1.47
C ILE A 21 14.41 -9.99 0.44
N GLU A 22 15.35 -10.92 0.53
CA GLU A 22 16.42 -11.06 -0.45
C GLU A 22 15.89 -11.42 -1.85
N MET A 23 14.84 -12.23 -1.93
CA MET A 23 14.12 -12.51 -3.18
C MET A 23 13.51 -11.21 -3.74
N ILE A 24 12.82 -10.43 -2.93
CA ILE A 24 12.26 -9.13 -3.35
C ILE A 24 13.36 -8.16 -3.79
N ASN A 25 14.47 -8.07 -3.06
CA ASN A 25 15.61 -7.21 -3.42
C ASN A 25 16.15 -7.51 -4.83
N LYS A 26 16.19 -8.80 -5.20
CA LYS A 26 16.68 -9.27 -6.51
C LYS A 26 15.64 -9.21 -7.62
N SER A 27 14.37 -9.07 -7.27
CA SER A 27 13.26 -9.02 -8.22
C SER A 27 13.09 -7.64 -8.87
N GLU A 28 12.18 -7.56 -9.82
CA GLU A 28 11.77 -6.29 -10.45
C GLU A 28 10.73 -5.52 -9.64
N ALA A 29 10.44 -5.91 -8.40
CA ALA A 29 9.58 -5.15 -7.51
C ALA A 29 10.10 -3.72 -7.32
N ASP A 30 9.21 -2.74 -7.29
CA ASP A 30 9.57 -1.34 -7.13
C ASP A 30 9.68 -0.95 -5.66
N TRP A 31 8.79 -1.46 -4.83
CA TRP A 31 8.69 -1.20 -3.39
C TRP A 31 8.50 -2.48 -2.60
N LEU A 32 8.52 -2.37 -1.27
CA LEU A 32 8.07 -3.41 -0.34
C LEU A 32 6.95 -2.85 0.53
N HIS A 33 5.77 -3.48 0.48
CA HIS A 33 4.59 -3.10 1.25
C HIS A 33 4.58 -3.76 2.62
N LEU A 34 4.36 -2.95 3.67
CA LEU A 34 4.46 -3.36 5.07
C LEU A 34 3.14 -3.07 5.80
N ASP A 35 2.33 -4.10 6.02
CA ASP A 35 1.01 -4.02 6.65
C ASP A 35 1.11 -4.06 8.19
N VAL A 36 0.97 -2.93 8.86
CA VAL A 36 0.98 -2.80 10.32
C VAL A 36 -0.45 -2.81 10.86
N MET A 37 -0.74 -3.75 11.76
CA MET A 37 -2.07 -3.96 12.33
C MET A 37 -2.01 -4.03 13.86
N ASP A 38 -2.96 -3.39 14.55
CA ASP A 38 -2.97 -3.23 16.02
C ASP A 38 -4.02 -4.08 16.75
N GLY A 39 -4.88 -4.82 16.02
CA GLY A 39 -5.98 -5.57 16.61
C GLY A 39 -7.16 -4.71 17.07
N VAL A 40 -7.13 -3.41 16.82
CA VAL A 40 -8.19 -2.46 17.20
C VAL A 40 -8.88 -1.89 15.96
N PHE A 41 -8.12 -1.29 15.05
CA PHE A 41 -8.66 -0.81 13.77
C PHE A 41 -9.10 -1.97 12.87
N VAL A 42 -8.34 -3.06 12.88
CA VAL A 42 -8.66 -4.32 12.21
C VAL A 42 -8.60 -5.49 13.21
N PRO A 43 -9.38 -6.58 13.02
CA PRO A 43 -9.45 -7.71 13.97
C PRO A 43 -8.25 -8.67 13.79
N ASN A 44 -7.05 -8.14 13.62
CA ASN A 44 -5.80 -8.89 13.48
C ASN A 44 -4.62 -8.05 13.96
N ILE A 45 -3.58 -8.72 14.45
CA ILE A 45 -2.28 -8.12 14.80
C ILE A 45 -1.25 -8.71 13.85
N SER A 46 -0.47 -7.87 13.16
CA SER A 46 0.58 -8.34 12.25
C SER A 46 1.96 -8.28 12.89
N PHE A 47 2.68 -7.23 12.68
CA PHE A 47 4.01 -6.98 13.20
C PHE A 47 4.21 -5.50 13.51
N GLY A 48 5.12 -5.20 14.43
CA GLY A 48 5.43 -3.84 14.84
C GLY A 48 6.88 -3.45 14.55
N PHE A 49 7.32 -2.34 15.15
CA PHE A 49 8.62 -1.72 14.89
C PHE A 49 9.84 -2.64 15.01
N PRO A 50 9.93 -3.61 15.95
CA PRO A 50 11.07 -4.53 15.99
C PRO A 50 11.27 -5.32 14.68
N VAL A 51 10.17 -5.72 14.02
CA VAL A 51 10.23 -6.39 12.72
C VAL A 51 10.54 -5.38 11.62
N LEU A 52 9.89 -4.22 11.61
CA LEU A 52 10.14 -3.15 10.64
C LEU A 52 11.61 -2.71 10.63
N GLU A 53 12.23 -2.56 11.81
CA GLU A 53 13.65 -2.24 11.96
C GLU A 53 14.56 -3.36 11.43
N ALA A 54 14.18 -4.61 11.62
CA ALA A 54 14.93 -5.72 11.04
C ALA A 54 14.81 -5.74 9.51
N VAL A 55 13.61 -5.52 8.98
CA VAL A 55 13.33 -5.41 7.53
C VAL A 55 14.12 -4.28 6.91
N SER A 56 14.13 -3.07 7.51
CA SER A 56 14.80 -1.89 6.96
C SER A 56 16.32 -2.08 6.83
N LYS A 57 16.94 -2.96 7.63
CA LYS A 57 18.38 -3.27 7.54
C LYS A 57 18.74 -4.22 6.39
N VAL A 58 17.77 -4.99 5.89
CA VAL A 58 17.98 -6.02 4.86
C VAL A 58 17.38 -5.61 3.52
N CYS A 59 16.24 -4.92 3.54
CA CYS A 59 15.54 -4.50 2.34
C CYS A 59 16.26 -3.34 1.65
N THR A 60 16.48 -3.48 0.33
CA THR A 60 17.06 -2.43 -0.52
C THR A 60 16.03 -1.68 -1.34
N LYS A 61 14.76 -2.13 -1.29
CA LYS A 61 13.65 -1.46 -1.96
C LYS A 61 13.07 -0.38 -1.05
N PRO A 62 12.52 0.71 -1.61
CA PRO A 62 11.76 1.69 -0.85
C PRO A 62 10.66 1.01 -0.04
N LEU A 63 10.52 1.43 1.24
CA LEU A 63 9.51 0.89 2.14
C LEU A 63 8.24 1.73 2.05
N ASP A 64 7.15 1.07 1.78
CA ASP A 64 5.79 1.59 1.74
C ASP A 64 5.03 1.02 2.95
N VAL A 65 4.82 1.84 3.97
CA VAL A 65 4.29 1.39 5.26
C VAL A 65 2.81 1.74 5.37
N HIS A 66 1.96 0.70 5.40
CA HIS A 66 0.51 0.80 5.49
C HIS A 66 0.04 0.57 6.92
N PHE A 67 -0.47 1.60 7.56
CA PHE A 67 -0.94 1.56 8.95
C PHE A 67 -2.45 1.30 9.03
N MET A 68 -2.82 0.09 9.36
CA MET A 68 -4.17 -0.34 9.75
C MET A 68 -4.30 -0.32 11.28
N ILE A 69 -4.10 0.86 11.87
CA ILE A 69 -4.09 1.07 13.32
C ILE A 69 -4.88 2.33 13.71
N GLN A 70 -5.28 2.39 14.97
CA GLN A 70 -5.81 3.62 15.56
C GLN A 70 -4.67 4.60 15.86
N HIS A 71 -4.92 5.90 15.69
CA HIS A 71 -3.97 6.97 15.98
C HIS A 71 -2.59 6.81 15.28
N PRO A 72 -2.55 6.63 13.94
CA PRO A 72 -1.29 6.44 13.21
C PRO A 72 -0.34 7.63 13.34
N GLU A 73 -0.85 8.83 13.64
CA GLU A 73 -0.06 10.04 13.85
C GLU A 73 0.98 9.90 14.98
N ASN A 74 0.76 9.01 15.93
CA ASN A 74 1.70 8.76 17.04
C ASN A 74 2.99 8.06 16.60
N TYR A 75 3.02 7.51 15.39
CA TYR A 75 4.13 6.65 14.90
C TYR A 75 4.93 7.29 13.76
N ILE A 76 4.63 8.54 13.38
CA ILE A 76 5.28 9.23 12.26
C ILE A 76 6.79 9.29 12.43
N GLU A 77 7.28 9.74 13.61
CA GLU A 77 8.71 9.85 13.87
C GLU A 77 9.46 8.50 13.84
N GLN A 78 8.83 7.44 14.40
CA GLN A 78 9.41 6.11 14.36
C GLN A 78 9.47 5.57 12.94
N THR A 79 8.43 5.80 12.13
CA THR A 79 8.38 5.39 10.73
C THR A 79 9.43 6.11 9.89
N ALA A 80 9.63 7.41 10.11
CA ALA A 80 10.69 8.16 9.45
C ALA A 80 12.10 7.64 9.79
N LYS A 81 12.34 7.27 11.06
CA LYS A 81 13.62 6.67 11.51
C LYS A 81 13.95 5.33 10.85
N LEU A 82 12.94 4.59 10.36
CA LEU A 82 13.16 3.37 9.57
C LEU A 82 13.71 3.68 8.16
N GLY A 83 13.66 4.93 7.72
CA GLY A 83 13.93 5.30 6.34
C GLY A 83 12.78 4.95 5.39
N ALA A 84 11.54 4.88 5.90
CA ALA A 84 10.37 4.65 5.07
C ALA A 84 10.22 5.75 4.02
N MET A 85 9.96 5.34 2.78
CA MET A 85 9.68 6.26 1.67
C MET A 85 8.28 6.89 1.84
N MET A 86 7.32 6.08 2.27
CA MET A 86 5.92 6.46 2.34
C MET A 86 5.27 5.90 3.61
N MET A 87 4.36 6.69 4.17
CA MET A 87 3.48 6.28 5.25
C MET A 87 2.03 6.43 4.80
N ASN A 88 1.32 5.31 4.67
CA ASN A 88 -0.11 5.25 4.37
C ASN A 88 -0.92 5.17 5.64
N VAL A 89 -1.86 6.09 5.80
CA VAL A 89 -2.78 6.14 6.95
C VAL A 89 -4.22 6.06 6.47
N HIS A 90 -5.06 5.31 7.16
CA HIS A 90 -6.48 5.25 6.84
C HIS A 90 -7.18 6.57 7.13
N TYR A 91 -7.99 7.03 6.17
CA TYR A 91 -8.91 8.16 6.37
C TYR A 91 -9.75 7.97 7.64
N GLU A 92 -10.24 6.75 7.84
CA GLU A 92 -11.13 6.38 8.93
C GLU A 92 -10.43 6.33 10.32
N ALA A 93 -9.10 6.29 10.34
CA ALA A 93 -8.30 6.29 11.57
C ALA A 93 -7.80 7.68 11.99
N CYS A 94 -7.94 8.69 11.12
CA CYS A 94 -7.36 10.02 11.32
C CYS A 94 -8.44 11.07 11.59
N THR A 95 -8.58 11.53 12.82
CA THR A 95 -9.51 12.62 13.17
C THR A 95 -9.13 13.95 12.47
N HIS A 96 -7.83 14.22 12.31
CA HIS A 96 -7.31 15.44 11.70
C HIS A 96 -6.38 15.08 10.53
N LEU A 97 -6.94 14.44 9.50
CA LEU A 97 -6.17 13.87 8.38
C LEU A 97 -5.23 14.88 7.72
N HIS A 98 -5.67 16.09 7.41
CA HIS A 98 -4.83 17.11 6.80
C HIS A 98 -3.59 17.43 7.67
N ARG A 99 -3.75 17.54 9.00
CA ARG A 99 -2.63 17.73 9.92
C ARG A 99 -1.67 16.54 9.87
N THR A 100 -2.20 15.31 9.85
CA THR A 100 -1.38 14.08 9.77
C THR A 100 -0.56 14.06 8.48
N ILE A 101 -1.13 14.42 7.34
CA ILE A 101 -0.43 14.56 6.05
C ILE A 101 0.75 15.55 6.19
N GLN A 102 0.49 16.73 6.74
CA GLN A 102 1.53 17.74 6.95
C GLN A 102 2.67 17.24 7.86
N GLN A 103 2.33 16.50 8.92
CA GLN A 103 3.33 15.92 9.84
C GLN A 103 4.19 14.83 9.14
N ILE A 104 3.57 14.00 8.29
CA ILE A 104 4.29 12.98 7.50
C ILE A 104 5.29 13.67 6.56
N HIS A 105 4.87 14.72 5.84
CA HIS A 105 5.75 15.50 4.98
C HIS A 105 6.87 16.19 5.77
N ALA A 106 6.55 16.80 6.92
CA ALA A 106 7.55 17.43 7.78
C ALA A 106 8.60 16.43 8.31
N ALA A 107 8.24 15.16 8.46
CA ALA A 107 9.15 14.08 8.82
C ALA A 107 9.98 13.52 7.62
N GLY A 108 9.81 14.08 6.41
CA GLY A 108 10.57 13.72 5.22
C GLY A 108 10.05 12.52 4.43
N MET A 109 8.85 12.03 4.74
CA MET A 109 8.20 10.93 4.03
C MET A 109 7.14 11.46 3.08
N LYS A 110 6.77 10.63 2.10
CA LYS A 110 5.55 10.82 1.29
C LYS A 110 4.32 10.42 2.10
N ALA A 111 3.22 11.15 1.92
CA ALA A 111 1.97 10.90 2.61
C ALA A 111 0.98 10.15 1.70
N GLY A 112 0.62 8.94 2.12
CA GLY A 112 -0.45 8.16 1.51
C GLY A 112 -1.72 8.19 2.35
N VAL A 113 -2.87 8.22 1.68
CA VAL A 113 -4.19 8.11 2.33
C VAL A 113 -4.89 6.86 1.84
N THR A 114 -5.27 5.99 2.78
CA THR A 114 -5.98 4.74 2.50
C THR A 114 -7.48 4.89 2.70
N LEU A 115 -8.27 4.33 1.80
CA LEU A 115 -9.73 4.26 1.90
C LEU A 115 -10.21 2.81 1.99
N ASN A 116 -11.02 2.52 3.00
CA ASN A 116 -11.75 1.25 3.12
C ASN A 116 -12.70 1.04 1.91
N PRO A 117 -13.13 -0.21 1.63
CA PRO A 117 -14.04 -0.48 0.50
C PRO A 117 -15.33 0.35 0.52
N SER A 118 -15.88 0.64 1.71
CA SER A 118 -17.12 1.40 1.89
C SER A 118 -16.95 2.92 1.83
N THR A 119 -15.73 3.45 2.00
CA THR A 119 -15.48 4.90 2.04
C THR A 119 -15.44 5.48 0.62
N PRO A 120 -16.27 6.48 0.29
CA PRO A 120 -16.31 7.03 -1.07
C PRO A 120 -15.09 7.93 -1.35
N VAL A 121 -14.72 8.05 -2.63
CA VAL A 121 -13.56 8.87 -3.06
C VAL A 121 -13.75 10.37 -2.79
N CYS A 122 -14.98 10.87 -2.78
CA CYS A 122 -15.27 12.30 -2.57
C CYS A 122 -14.78 12.85 -1.22
N VAL A 123 -14.51 12.01 -0.23
CA VAL A 123 -13.91 12.45 1.05
C VAL A 123 -12.51 13.05 0.89
N LEU A 124 -11.89 12.89 -0.28
CA LEU A 124 -10.54 13.39 -0.59
C LEU A 124 -10.57 14.72 -1.37
N GLU A 125 -11.73 15.23 -1.78
CA GLU A 125 -11.83 16.39 -2.68
C GLU A 125 -11.05 17.60 -2.17
N ASP A 126 -11.11 17.88 -0.86
CA ASP A 126 -10.45 19.03 -0.25
C ASP A 126 -8.96 18.85 0.03
N ILE A 127 -8.43 17.61 -0.07
CA ILE A 127 -7.05 17.29 0.33
C ILE A 127 -6.23 16.58 -0.75
N ILE A 128 -6.82 16.24 -1.88
CA ILE A 128 -6.18 15.40 -2.91
C ILE A 128 -4.89 16.00 -3.48
N CYS A 129 -4.76 17.33 -3.44
CA CYS A 129 -3.55 18.04 -3.89
C CYS A 129 -2.39 17.96 -2.88
N ASP A 130 -2.69 17.61 -1.62
CA ASP A 130 -1.70 17.49 -0.55
C ASP A 130 -1.27 16.02 -0.34
N VAL A 131 -1.84 15.07 -1.11
CA VAL A 131 -1.60 13.64 -0.97
C VAL A 131 -0.66 13.16 -2.08
N ASP A 132 0.37 12.38 -1.74
CA ASP A 132 1.26 11.77 -2.74
C ASP A 132 0.70 10.49 -3.34
N MET A 133 -0.11 9.75 -2.57
CA MET A 133 -0.72 8.50 -3.00
C MET A 133 -2.06 8.25 -2.32
N VAL A 134 -3.00 7.69 -3.05
CA VAL A 134 -4.24 7.15 -2.49
C VAL A 134 -4.24 5.64 -2.64
N LEU A 135 -4.26 4.93 -1.51
CA LEU A 135 -4.40 3.48 -1.46
C LEU A 135 -5.90 3.11 -1.35
N LEU A 136 -6.41 2.40 -2.32
CA LEU A 136 -7.78 1.85 -2.29
C LEU A 136 -7.76 0.39 -1.86
N MET A 137 -8.40 0.10 -0.74
CA MET A 137 -8.60 -1.29 -0.33
C MET A 137 -9.58 -1.97 -1.28
N SER A 138 -9.17 -3.09 -1.84
CA SER A 138 -10.00 -3.97 -2.68
C SER A 138 -10.46 -5.25 -1.96
N VAL A 139 -10.17 -5.32 -0.68
CA VAL A 139 -10.69 -6.27 0.31
C VAL A 139 -10.96 -5.51 1.61
N ASN A 140 -11.66 -6.12 2.57
CA ASN A 140 -11.68 -5.52 3.92
C ASN A 140 -10.29 -5.67 4.56
N PRO A 141 -9.71 -4.60 5.13
CA PRO A 141 -8.39 -4.68 5.74
C PRO A 141 -8.35 -5.66 6.91
N GLY A 142 -7.17 -6.26 7.18
CA GLY A 142 -6.92 -7.14 8.32
C GLY A 142 -6.41 -8.55 7.96
N PHE A 143 -6.69 -9.09 6.80
CA PHE A 143 -6.25 -10.43 6.40
C PHE A 143 -5.86 -10.50 4.92
N GLY A 144 -4.82 -11.27 4.63
CA GLY A 144 -4.44 -11.60 3.26
C GLY A 144 -5.34 -12.68 2.62
N GLY A 145 -5.24 -12.84 1.29
CA GLY A 145 -5.87 -13.93 0.56
C GLY A 145 -7.40 -13.84 0.41
N GLN A 146 -7.98 -12.67 0.63
CA GLN A 146 -9.43 -12.42 0.49
C GLN A 146 -9.84 -12.27 -0.97
N LYS A 147 -11.16 -12.47 -1.23
CA LYS A 147 -11.77 -12.27 -2.54
C LYS A 147 -11.85 -10.78 -2.88
N PHE A 148 -11.43 -10.44 -4.10
CA PHE A 148 -11.48 -9.08 -4.64
C PHE A 148 -12.90 -8.49 -4.66
N ILE A 149 -13.03 -7.24 -4.23
CA ILE A 149 -14.30 -6.48 -4.24
C ILE A 149 -14.42 -5.72 -5.55
N GLU A 150 -15.32 -6.15 -6.42
CA GLU A 150 -15.50 -5.64 -7.78
C GLU A 150 -15.77 -4.12 -7.87
N ASN A 151 -16.40 -3.52 -6.87
CA ASN A 151 -16.66 -2.09 -6.83
C ASN A 151 -15.37 -1.24 -6.84
N THR A 152 -14.22 -1.82 -6.47
CA THR A 152 -12.93 -1.13 -6.47
C THR A 152 -12.56 -0.60 -7.85
N ILE A 153 -12.88 -1.33 -8.93
CA ILE A 153 -12.63 -0.85 -10.31
C ILE A 153 -13.32 0.50 -10.55
N LYS A 154 -14.57 0.64 -10.11
CA LYS A 154 -15.32 1.91 -10.23
C LYS A 154 -14.73 3.01 -9.35
N LYS A 155 -14.26 2.65 -8.14
CA LYS A 155 -13.58 3.61 -7.24
C LYS A 155 -12.28 4.12 -7.85
N VAL A 156 -11.47 3.25 -8.44
CA VAL A 156 -10.23 3.63 -9.17
C VAL A 156 -10.55 4.65 -10.27
N SER A 157 -11.56 4.37 -11.12
CA SER A 157 -11.93 5.28 -12.20
C SER A 157 -12.40 6.65 -11.68
N ARG A 158 -13.17 6.68 -10.59
CA ARG A 158 -13.60 7.95 -9.95
C ARG A 158 -12.43 8.71 -9.35
N LEU A 159 -11.50 8.02 -8.70
CA LEU A 159 -10.30 8.62 -8.13
C LEU A 159 -9.40 9.20 -9.24
N ARG A 160 -9.23 8.48 -10.35
CA ARG A 160 -8.45 8.96 -11.50
C ARG A 160 -9.07 10.24 -12.08
N GLN A 161 -10.39 10.32 -12.13
CA GLN A 161 -11.10 11.52 -12.55
C GLN A 161 -10.86 12.68 -11.57
N LEU A 162 -11.01 12.46 -10.27
CA LEU A 162 -10.76 13.48 -9.23
C LEU A 162 -9.32 14.02 -9.32
N ILE A 163 -8.31 13.15 -9.41
CA ILE A 163 -6.90 13.53 -9.57
C ILE A 163 -6.70 14.40 -10.83
N LYS A 164 -7.33 14.02 -11.94
CA LYS A 164 -7.23 14.79 -13.19
C LYS A 164 -7.89 16.17 -13.08
N GLU A 165 -9.08 16.25 -12.50
CA GLU A 165 -9.86 17.49 -12.38
C GLU A 165 -9.22 18.47 -11.40
N SER A 166 -8.61 17.99 -10.32
CA SER A 166 -7.91 18.81 -9.33
C SER A 166 -6.49 19.21 -9.73
N GLY A 167 -5.93 18.61 -10.80
CA GLY A 167 -4.52 18.81 -11.17
C GLY A 167 -3.52 18.13 -10.23
N SER A 168 -3.99 17.25 -9.33
CA SER A 168 -3.14 16.50 -8.41
C SER A 168 -2.19 15.55 -9.14
N GLN A 169 -1.06 15.25 -8.51
CA GLN A 169 -0.08 14.27 -8.99
C GLN A 169 -0.11 12.96 -8.18
N ALA A 170 -1.11 12.79 -7.32
CA ALA A 170 -1.24 11.61 -6.48
C ALA A 170 -1.26 10.31 -7.29
N LEU A 171 -0.50 9.33 -6.82
CA LEU A 171 -0.55 7.98 -7.37
C LEU A 171 -1.80 7.25 -6.86
N ILE A 172 -2.24 6.25 -7.61
CA ILE A 172 -3.30 5.33 -7.18
C ILE A 172 -2.67 3.97 -6.92
N GLU A 173 -2.77 3.51 -5.69
CA GLU A 173 -2.39 2.18 -5.26
C GLU A 173 -3.65 1.34 -4.96
N VAL A 174 -3.56 0.03 -5.17
CA VAL A 174 -4.64 -0.91 -4.80
C VAL A 174 -4.04 -2.09 -4.05
N ASP A 175 -4.64 -2.41 -2.90
CA ASP A 175 -4.29 -3.56 -2.08
C ASP A 175 -5.49 -4.48 -1.84
N GLY A 176 -5.25 -5.78 -2.07
CA GLY A 176 -6.18 -6.87 -1.82
C GLY A 176 -6.65 -7.61 -3.08
N GLY A 177 -6.43 -8.92 -3.12
CA GLY A 177 -6.89 -9.78 -4.21
C GLY A 177 -6.30 -9.45 -5.58
N VAL A 178 -5.11 -8.83 -5.62
CA VAL A 178 -4.38 -8.52 -6.85
C VAL A 178 -3.70 -9.78 -7.37
N GLN A 179 -4.08 -10.23 -8.56
CA GLN A 179 -3.61 -11.43 -9.24
C GLN A 179 -3.84 -11.31 -10.76
N ALA A 180 -3.53 -12.37 -11.52
CA ALA A 180 -3.59 -12.35 -12.99
C ALA A 180 -4.92 -11.86 -13.58
N GLU A 181 -6.06 -12.21 -12.95
CA GLU A 181 -7.38 -11.82 -13.46
C GLU A 181 -7.76 -10.37 -13.11
N THR A 182 -7.32 -9.87 -11.95
CA THR A 182 -7.73 -8.54 -11.44
C THR A 182 -6.77 -7.43 -11.85
N ALA A 183 -5.47 -7.71 -11.91
CA ALA A 183 -4.43 -6.71 -12.17
C ALA A 183 -4.60 -5.98 -13.52
N PRO A 184 -4.85 -6.66 -14.67
CA PRO A 184 -5.04 -5.95 -15.94
C PRO A 184 -6.24 -4.99 -15.92
N ARG A 185 -7.29 -5.35 -15.20
CA ARG A 185 -8.51 -4.54 -15.05
C ARG A 185 -8.26 -3.29 -14.19
N LEU A 186 -7.44 -3.42 -13.15
CA LEU A 186 -7.01 -2.33 -12.30
C LEU A 186 -6.12 -1.34 -13.05
N VAL A 187 -5.13 -1.83 -13.78
CA VAL A 187 -4.24 -1.01 -14.61
C VAL A 187 -5.04 -0.25 -15.66
N LYS A 188 -5.95 -0.93 -16.37
CA LYS A 188 -6.86 -0.29 -17.33
C LYS A 188 -7.74 0.80 -16.70
N ALA A 189 -8.13 0.63 -15.43
CA ALA A 189 -8.90 1.64 -14.70
C ALA A 189 -8.07 2.84 -14.25
N GLY A 190 -6.72 2.73 -14.28
CA GLY A 190 -5.78 3.82 -13.99
C GLY A 190 -4.94 3.66 -12.73
N VAL A 191 -4.78 2.43 -12.21
CA VAL A 191 -3.89 2.14 -11.07
C VAL A 191 -2.43 2.33 -11.49
N ASN A 192 -1.63 2.87 -10.58
CA ASN A 192 -0.18 3.08 -10.76
C ASN A 192 0.64 1.99 -10.02
N VAL A 193 0.17 1.57 -8.84
CA VAL A 193 0.88 0.66 -7.94
C VAL A 193 -0.04 -0.51 -7.58
N LEU A 194 0.45 -1.71 -7.75
CA LEU A 194 -0.24 -2.96 -7.41
C LEU A 194 0.40 -3.59 -6.18
N VAL A 195 -0.33 -3.66 -5.07
CA VAL A 195 0.08 -4.45 -3.92
C VAL A 195 -0.35 -5.89 -4.12
N SER A 196 0.62 -6.81 -4.12
CA SER A 196 0.36 -8.23 -4.33
C SER A 196 1.09 -9.08 -3.30
N GLY A 197 0.34 -9.69 -2.39
CA GLY A 197 0.88 -10.54 -1.32
C GLY A 197 0.92 -12.01 -1.72
N SER A 198 -0.13 -12.75 -1.39
CA SER A 198 -0.18 -14.21 -1.56
C SER A 198 0.07 -14.69 -3.01
N TYR A 199 -0.33 -13.92 -3.99
CA TYR A 199 -0.11 -14.25 -5.39
C TYR A 199 1.39 -14.28 -5.76
N VAL A 200 2.20 -13.41 -5.15
CA VAL A 200 3.67 -13.38 -5.34
C VAL A 200 4.34 -14.44 -4.44
N PHE A 201 4.12 -14.38 -3.12
CA PHE A 201 4.87 -15.20 -2.16
C PHE A 201 4.52 -16.70 -2.20
N LYS A 202 3.34 -17.08 -2.70
CA LYS A 202 2.95 -18.50 -2.90
C LYS A 202 3.16 -19.00 -4.32
N SER A 203 3.70 -18.16 -5.20
CA SER A 203 4.04 -18.56 -6.56
C SER A 203 5.21 -19.56 -6.58
N THR A 204 5.18 -20.49 -7.51
CA THR A 204 6.32 -21.38 -7.79
C THR A 204 7.52 -20.63 -8.37
N ASP A 205 7.28 -19.49 -9.02
CA ASP A 205 8.28 -18.56 -9.51
C ASP A 205 7.86 -17.11 -9.21
N PRO A 206 8.26 -16.57 -8.04
CA PRO A 206 7.94 -15.19 -7.68
C PRO A 206 8.52 -14.14 -8.62
N TYR A 207 9.68 -14.41 -9.21
CA TYR A 207 10.32 -13.49 -10.16
C TYR A 207 9.50 -13.35 -11.43
N ALA A 208 9.09 -14.45 -12.03
CA ALA A 208 8.23 -14.46 -13.21
C ALA A 208 6.86 -13.83 -12.90
N THR A 209 6.31 -14.03 -11.70
CA THR A 209 5.04 -13.45 -11.27
C THR A 209 5.14 -11.93 -11.16
N ILE A 210 6.19 -11.40 -10.54
CA ILE A 210 6.42 -9.95 -10.42
C ILE A 210 6.63 -9.34 -11.82
N HIS A 211 7.45 -9.98 -12.66
CA HIS A 211 7.68 -9.55 -14.03
C HIS A 211 6.38 -9.46 -14.83
N ALA A 212 5.56 -10.51 -14.79
CA ALA A 212 4.27 -10.54 -15.51
C ALA A 212 3.31 -9.42 -15.06
N LEU A 213 3.27 -9.10 -13.76
CA LEU A 213 2.47 -7.99 -13.24
C LEU A 213 3.02 -6.62 -13.71
N LYS A 214 4.35 -6.50 -13.80
CA LYS A 214 5.03 -5.24 -14.19
C LYS A 214 4.85 -4.90 -15.66
N GLU A 215 4.68 -5.90 -16.52
CA GLU A 215 4.47 -5.75 -17.96
C GLU A 215 3.03 -5.34 -18.33
N LEU A 216 2.13 -5.19 -17.36
CA LEU A 216 0.77 -4.69 -17.59
C LEU A 216 0.77 -3.19 -17.93
N HIS A 217 0.00 -2.82 -18.97
CA HIS A 217 -0.10 -1.46 -19.53
C HIS A 217 -1.54 -1.00 -19.68
#